data_65bfb93b4828471cbeb9d2c4250e9106
#
_entry.id   65bfb93b4828471cbeb9d2c4250e9106
#
_cell.length_a   1.000
_cell.length_b   1.000
_cell.length_c   1.000
_cell.angle_alpha   90.00
_cell.angle_beta   90.00
_cell.angle_gamma   90.00
#
_symmetry.space_group_name_H-M   'P 1'
#
loop_
_entity.id
_entity.type
_entity.pdbx_description
1 polymer ?
#
loop_
_entity_poly.entity_id
_entity_poly.type
_entity_poly.pdbx_seq_one_letter_code
_entity_poly.pdbx_strand_id
1 'polypeptide(L)'
;MKHILATLFPKQITNTYPGQKIALFVFVPLTLMLTFRSCMHLIAPDGGAQSIATIPLDTYSAGAAANVIAIFSQWGLSQLLLTLLFILVLVRYRSLIPLFYLIFAVEMFGRMAVGHFKPVVTLETAPGASSNMPLLIAALIMLGLSLMPSKSGDASD
;
A
#
# COMPACT_ATOMS: atom_id res chain seq x y z
N MET A 1 19.54 -12.08 12.69
CA MET A 1 18.12 -12.23 13.07
C MET A 1 17.69 -11.21 14.11
N LYS A 2 18.39 -11.02 15.26
CA LYS A 2 18.04 -10.03 16.30
C LYS A 2 17.99 -8.58 15.78
N HIS A 3 18.93 -8.18 14.89
CA HIS A 3 18.97 -6.84 14.31
C HIS A 3 17.73 -6.56 13.42
N ILE A 4 17.34 -7.52 12.55
CA ILE A 4 16.19 -7.38 11.66
C ILE A 4 14.90 -7.14 12.47
N LEU A 5 14.67 -7.95 13.50
CA LEU A 5 13.50 -7.80 14.37
C LEU A 5 13.52 -6.46 15.12
N ALA A 6 14.67 -6.00 15.58
CA ALA A 6 14.80 -4.70 16.27
C ALA A 6 14.56 -3.52 15.31
N THR A 7 14.89 -3.66 14.02
CA THR A 7 14.63 -2.63 13.00
C THR A 7 13.16 -2.63 12.56
N LEU A 8 12.54 -3.81 12.44
CA LEU A 8 11.11 -3.92 12.12
C LEU A 8 10.21 -3.46 13.27
N PHE A 9 10.58 -3.81 14.49
CA PHE A 9 9.81 -3.52 15.71
C PHE A 9 10.68 -2.75 16.71
N PRO A 10 10.96 -1.45 16.43
CA PRO A 10 11.82 -0.65 17.29
C PRO A 10 11.18 -0.45 18.67
N LYS A 11 11.97 -0.59 19.73
CA LYS A 11 11.51 -0.34 21.10
C LYS A 11 11.17 1.15 21.35
N GLN A 12 11.83 2.05 20.61
CA GLN A 12 11.58 3.48 20.65
C GLN A 12 11.24 3.95 19.22
N ILE A 13 10.10 4.59 19.11
CA ILE A 13 9.61 5.15 17.83
C ILE A 13 10.18 6.56 17.69
N THR A 14 10.99 6.79 16.65
CA THR A 14 11.68 8.05 16.40
C THR A 14 11.49 8.53 14.97
N ASN A 15 11.90 9.76 14.67
CA ASN A 15 11.94 10.27 13.29
C ASN A 15 13.26 9.95 12.55
N THR A 16 14.15 9.18 13.15
CA THR A 16 15.39 8.74 12.52
C THR A 16 15.14 7.51 11.66
N TYR A 17 15.46 7.59 10.37
CA TYR A 17 15.33 6.46 9.46
C TYR A 17 16.57 5.55 9.53
N PRO A 18 16.40 4.24 9.82
CA PRO A 18 17.55 3.34 10.05
C PRO A 18 18.15 2.75 8.77
N GLY A 19 17.40 2.75 7.65
CA GLY A 19 17.73 2.01 6.44
C GLY A 19 18.42 2.83 5.35
N GLN A 20 18.59 2.23 4.17
CA GLN A 20 19.16 2.87 2.99
C GLN A 20 18.25 3.99 2.48
N LYS A 21 18.81 5.17 2.19
CA LYS A 21 18.07 6.38 1.77
C LYS A 21 17.16 6.16 0.56
N ILE A 22 17.53 5.28 -0.37
CA ILE A 22 16.71 4.96 -1.54
C ILE A 22 15.32 4.42 -1.13
N ALA A 23 15.23 3.58 -0.10
CA ALA A 23 13.94 3.08 0.36
C ALA A 23 13.09 4.21 0.99
N LEU A 24 13.71 5.19 1.68
CA LEU A 24 12.98 6.37 2.14
C LEU A 24 12.44 7.20 0.97
N PHE A 25 13.26 7.42 -0.09
CA PHE A 25 12.82 8.18 -1.26
C PHE A 25 11.70 7.48 -2.04
N VAL A 26 11.75 6.15 -2.17
CA VAL A 26 10.69 5.36 -2.82
C VAL A 26 9.41 5.32 -1.97
N PHE A 27 9.51 5.42 -0.65
CA PHE A 27 8.35 5.47 0.24
C PHE A 27 7.46 6.71 -0.01
N VAL A 28 8.05 7.84 -0.47
CA VAL A 28 7.30 9.06 -0.80
C VAL A 28 6.33 8.84 -1.96
N PRO A 29 6.77 8.48 -3.19
CA PRO A 29 5.84 8.24 -4.30
C PRO A 29 4.88 7.08 -4.03
N LEU A 30 5.29 6.05 -3.28
CA LEU A 30 4.39 5.00 -2.84
C LEU A 30 3.24 5.57 -2.01
N THR A 31 3.53 6.41 -1.01
CA THR A 31 2.53 7.05 -0.16
C THR A 31 1.59 7.94 -0.98
N LEU A 32 2.13 8.73 -1.93
CA LEU A 32 1.32 9.57 -2.82
C LEU A 32 0.39 8.73 -3.72
N MET A 33 0.89 7.64 -4.30
CA MET A 33 0.09 6.72 -5.11
C MET A 33 -1.05 6.10 -4.29
N LEU A 34 -0.78 5.65 -3.07
CA LEU A 34 -1.79 5.09 -2.16
C LEU A 34 -2.85 6.13 -1.80
N THR A 35 -2.44 7.38 -1.52
CA THR A 35 -3.34 8.50 -1.23
C THR A 35 -4.27 8.74 -2.41
N PHE A 36 -3.70 8.92 -3.62
CA PHE A 36 -4.49 9.17 -4.83
C PHE A 36 -5.50 8.04 -5.08
N ARG A 37 -5.06 6.78 -5.04
CA ARG A 37 -5.92 5.62 -5.25
C ARG A 37 -7.07 5.57 -4.25
N SER A 38 -6.78 5.79 -2.96
CA SER A 38 -7.79 5.77 -1.90
C SER A 38 -8.84 6.87 -2.09
N CYS A 39 -8.40 8.08 -2.45
CA CYS A 39 -9.31 9.18 -2.76
C CYS A 39 -10.20 8.87 -3.96
N MET A 40 -9.65 8.27 -5.01
CA MET A 40 -10.44 7.87 -6.19
C MET A 40 -11.55 6.88 -5.83
N HIS A 41 -11.23 5.84 -5.04
CA HIS A 41 -12.24 4.87 -4.61
C HIS A 41 -13.28 5.45 -3.67
N LEU A 42 -12.94 6.49 -2.89
CA LEU A 42 -13.88 7.14 -1.99
C LEU A 42 -14.78 8.16 -2.69
N ILE A 43 -14.25 8.92 -3.66
CA ILE A 43 -14.93 10.10 -4.23
C ILE A 43 -15.59 9.80 -5.59
N ALA A 44 -15.06 8.85 -6.37
CA ALA A 44 -15.62 8.54 -7.69
C ALA A 44 -17.11 8.11 -7.57
N PRO A 45 -17.99 8.55 -8.47
CA PRO A 45 -19.42 8.24 -8.40
C PRO A 45 -19.75 6.75 -8.39
N ASP A 46 -18.91 5.93 -9.02
CA ASP A 46 -18.99 4.47 -9.07
C ASP A 46 -18.05 3.77 -8.09
N GLY A 47 -17.40 4.52 -7.19
CA GLY A 47 -16.36 4.01 -6.30
C GLY A 47 -15.12 3.49 -7.07
N GLY A 48 -15.01 3.78 -8.37
CA GLY A 48 -13.99 3.21 -9.25
C GLY A 48 -14.23 1.74 -9.62
N ALA A 49 -15.42 1.20 -9.35
CA ALA A 49 -15.72 -0.20 -9.61
C ALA A 49 -15.84 -0.48 -11.11
N GLN A 50 -16.53 0.36 -11.87
CA GLN A 50 -16.62 0.24 -13.32
C GLN A 50 -15.52 1.03 -14.02
N SER A 51 -15.33 2.29 -13.65
CA SER A 51 -14.39 3.20 -14.33
C SER A 51 -12.91 2.81 -14.18
N ILE A 52 -12.54 2.11 -13.09
CA ILE A 52 -11.14 1.71 -12.81
C ILE A 52 -11.02 0.18 -12.78
N ALA A 53 -11.87 -0.51 -12.02
CA ALA A 53 -11.78 -1.97 -11.87
C ALA A 53 -12.49 -2.74 -12.98
N THR A 54 -13.16 -2.07 -13.93
CA THR A 54 -13.83 -2.64 -15.11
C THR A 54 -14.91 -3.68 -14.79
N ILE A 55 -15.54 -3.58 -13.61
CA ILE A 55 -16.69 -4.40 -13.24
C ILE A 55 -17.90 -3.90 -14.06
N PRO A 56 -18.65 -4.77 -14.77
CA PRO A 56 -19.73 -4.36 -15.68
C PRO A 56 -21.01 -3.97 -14.91
N LEU A 57 -20.98 -2.86 -14.14
CA LEU A 57 -22.10 -2.44 -13.28
C LEU A 57 -23.37 -2.12 -14.08
N ASP A 58 -23.24 -1.68 -15.32
CA ASP A 58 -24.33 -1.41 -16.25
C ASP A 58 -25.14 -2.65 -16.64
N THR A 59 -24.57 -3.85 -16.46
CA THR A 59 -25.28 -5.12 -16.65
C THR A 59 -26.00 -5.61 -15.39
N TYR A 60 -25.80 -4.94 -14.25
CA TYR A 60 -26.37 -5.33 -12.96
C TYR A 60 -27.73 -4.65 -12.72
N SER A 61 -28.55 -5.24 -11.84
CA SER A 61 -29.69 -4.49 -11.30
C SER A 61 -29.21 -3.26 -10.53
N ALA A 62 -29.99 -2.20 -10.48
CA ALA A 62 -29.65 -0.95 -9.79
C ALA A 62 -29.24 -1.20 -8.32
N GLY A 63 -29.93 -2.11 -7.62
CA GLY A 63 -29.60 -2.47 -6.24
C GLY A 63 -28.27 -3.22 -6.11
N ALA A 64 -27.97 -4.14 -7.04
CA ALA A 64 -26.69 -4.86 -7.04
C ALA A 64 -25.52 -3.91 -7.35
N ALA A 65 -25.66 -3.03 -8.33
CA ALA A 65 -24.67 -2.01 -8.65
C ALA A 65 -24.40 -1.08 -7.45
N ALA A 66 -25.47 -0.59 -6.80
CA ALA A 66 -25.34 0.26 -5.60
C ALA A 66 -24.59 -0.43 -4.46
N ASN A 67 -24.81 -1.73 -4.23
CA ASN A 67 -24.08 -2.48 -3.22
C ASN A 67 -22.57 -2.59 -3.54
N VAL A 68 -22.20 -2.83 -4.80
CA VAL A 68 -20.81 -2.87 -5.23
C VAL A 68 -20.14 -1.50 -5.04
N ILE A 69 -20.80 -0.42 -5.46
CA ILE A 69 -20.32 0.96 -5.29
C ILE A 69 -20.08 1.27 -3.81
N ALA A 70 -21.04 0.92 -2.94
CA ALA A 70 -20.93 1.14 -1.50
C ALA A 70 -19.73 0.39 -0.90
N ILE A 71 -19.52 -0.88 -1.28
CA ILE A 71 -18.39 -1.69 -0.80
C ILE A 71 -17.06 -1.10 -1.28
N PHE A 72 -16.97 -0.68 -2.54
CA PHE A 72 -15.75 -0.05 -3.08
C PHE A 72 -15.44 1.28 -2.38
N SER A 73 -16.45 2.09 -2.09
CA SER A 73 -16.27 3.36 -1.37
C SER A 73 -15.84 3.12 0.10
N GLN A 74 -16.45 2.16 0.79
CA GLN A 74 -16.02 1.76 2.15
C GLN A 74 -14.60 1.20 2.17
N TRP A 75 -14.24 0.41 1.16
CA TRP A 75 -12.85 -0.04 0.98
C TRP A 75 -11.93 1.14 0.71
N GLY A 76 -12.33 2.11 -0.12
CA GLY A 76 -11.59 3.35 -0.35
C GLY A 76 -11.34 4.14 0.95
N LEU A 77 -12.35 4.25 1.83
CA LEU A 77 -12.21 4.87 3.15
C LEU A 77 -11.20 4.11 4.02
N SER A 78 -11.28 2.79 4.08
CA SER A 78 -10.33 1.97 4.86
C SER A 78 -8.90 2.12 4.36
N GLN A 79 -8.71 2.16 3.04
CA GLN A 79 -7.41 2.41 2.40
C GLN A 79 -6.89 3.82 2.71
N LEU A 80 -7.78 4.83 2.73
CA LEU A 80 -7.40 6.21 3.06
C LEU A 80 -6.91 6.31 4.51
N LEU A 81 -7.62 5.69 5.46
CA LEU A 81 -7.19 5.65 6.87
C LEU A 81 -5.82 4.98 7.04
N LEU A 82 -5.58 3.86 6.33
CA LEU A 82 -4.26 3.22 6.31
C LEU A 82 -3.20 4.16 5.71
N THR A 83 -3.52 4.84 4.63
CA THR A 83 -2.60 5.77 3.96
C THR A 83 -2.26 6.99 4.83
N LEU A 84 -3.19 7.48 5.65
CA LEU A 84 -2.90 8.52 6.65
C LEU A 84 -1.83 8.05 7.65
N LEU A 85 -1.80 6.76 8.00
CA LEU A 85 -0.71 6.20 8.81
C LEU A 85 0.61 6.17 8.05
N PHE A 86 0.62 5.87 6.72
CA PHE A 86 1.83 6.00 5.89
C PHE A 86 2.37 7.44 5.89
N ILE A 87 1.49 8.44 5.74
CA ILE A 87 1.85 9.86 5.81
C ILE A 87 2.43 10.20 7.19
N LEU A 88 1.78 9.77 8.26
CA LEU A 88 2.25 10.00 9.62
C LEU A 88 3.64 9.40 9.87
N VAL A 89 3.86 8.17 9.38
CA VAL A 89 5.17 7.51 9.44
C VAL A 89 6.22 8.26 8.65
N LEU A 90 5.91 8.69 7.43
CA LEU A 90 6.84 9.45 6.58
C LEU A 90 7.26 10.78 7.22
N VAL A 91 6.32 11.48 7.89
CA VAL A 91 6.56 12.82 8.45
C VAL A 91 7.16 12.75 9.85
N ARG A 92 6.68 11.83 10.70
CA ARG A 92 6.95 11.86 12.16
C ARG A 92 7.65 10.63 12.72
N TYR A 93 7.49 9.45 12.11
CA TYR A 93 7.90 8.17 12.71
C TYR A 93 8.68 7.30 11.71
N ARG A 94 9.70 7.87 11.07
CA ARG A 94 10.48 7.20 9.99
C ARG A 94 11.15 5.90 10.40
N SER A 95 11.37 5.68 11.68
CA SER A 95 11.86 4.40 12.20
C SER A 95 10.89 3.23 11.94
N LEU A 96 9.61 3.50 11.63
CA LEU A 96 8.60 2.49 11.28
C LEU A 96 8.51 2.19 9.78
N ILE A 97 9.23 2.90 8.91
CA ILE A 97 9.19 2.66 7.44
C ILE A 97 9.43 1.19 7.08
N PRO A 98 10.41 0.46 7.68
CA PRO A 98 10.57 -0.97 7.39
C PRO A 98 9.32 -1.79 7.68
N LEU A 99 8.64 -1.54 8.79
CA LEU A 99 7.38 -2.20 9.14
C LEU A 99 6.28 -1.89 8.12
N PHE A 100 6.20 -0.65 7.63
CA PHE A 100 5.19 -0.25 6.65
C PHE A 100 5.45 -0.85 5.27
N TYR A 101 6.69 -1.08 4.87
CA TYR A 101 7.00 -1.89 3.68
C TYR A 101 6.56 -3.35 3.85
N LEU A 102 6.74 -3.94 5.04
CA LEU A 102 6.24 -5.28 5.32
C LEU A 102 4.72 -5.35 5.24
N ILE A 103 4.00 -4.39 5.87
CA ILE A 103 2.52 -4.30 5.81
C ILE A 103 2.06 -4.19 4.36
N PHE A 104 2.70 -3.35 3.56
CA PHE A 104 2.37 -3.18 2.15
C PHE A 104 2.64 -4.46 1.33
N ALA A 105 3.75 -5.15 1.57
CA ALA A 105 4.03 -6.44 0.93
C ALA A 105 2.98 -7.50 1.30
N VAL A 106 2.59 -7.58 2.57
CA VAL A 106 1.52 -8.48 3.04
C VAL A 106 0.18 -8.11 2.39
N GLU A 107 -0.14 -6.81 2.24
CA GLU A 107 -1.35 -6.36 1.53
C GLU A 107 -1.33 -6.83 0.07
N MET A 108 -0.23 -6.61 -0.67
CA MET A 108 -0.15 -7.01 -2.08
C MET A 108 -0.28 -8.52 -2.26
N PHE A 109 0.39 -9.30 -1.42
CA PHE A 109 0.25 -10.76 -1.40
C PHE A 109 -1.17 -11.19 -1.07
N GLY A 110 -1.78 -10.61 -0.02
CA GLY A 110 -3.15 -10.90 0.39
C GLY A 110 -4.17 -10.59 -0.69
N ARG A 111 -4.01 -9.47 -1.41
CA ARG A 111 -4.88 -9.11 -2.56
C ARG A 111 -4.80 -10.14 -3.68
N MET A 112 -3.60 -10.64 -3.99
CA MET A 112 -3.43 -11.71 -4.99
C MET A 112 -4.09 -13.01 -4.54
N ALA A 113 -3.92 -13.39 -3.28
CA ALA A 113 -4.57 -14.57 -2.70
C ALA A 113 -6.10 -14.45 -2.75
N VAL A 114 -6.65 -13.31 -2.31
CA VAL A 114 -8.10 -13.05 -2.39
C VAL A 114 -8.59 -13.10 -3.84
N GLY A 115 -7.89 -12.49 -4.79
CA GLY A 115 -8.25 -12.53 -6.20
C GLY A 115 -8.21 -13.93 -6.79
N HIS A 116 -7.35 -14.82 -6.28
CA HIS A 116 -7.32 -16.23 -6.68
C HIS A 116 -8.51 -17.03 -6.13
N PHE A 117 -8.85 -16.86 -4.85
CA PHE A 117 -9.92 -17.64 -4.21
C PHE A 117 -11.32 -17.05 -4.42
N LYS A 118 -11.41 -15.74 -4.68
CA LYS A 118 -12.66 -15.00 -4.90
C LYS A 118 -12.49 -14.07 -6.12
N PRO A 119 -12.41 -14.63 -7.33
CA PRO A 119 -12.19 -13.83 -8.52
C PRO A 119 -13.35 -12.89 -8.77
N VAL A 120 -13.03 -11.65 -9.12
CA VAL A 120 -14.01 -10.64 -9.54
C VAL A 120 -14.19 -10.76 -11.06
N VAL A 121 -15.45 -10.71 -11.52
CA VAL A 121 -15.74 -10.69 -12.96
C VAL A 121 -15.55 -9.26 -13.47
N THR A 122 -14.64 -9.08 -14.42
CA THR A 122 -14.28 -7.80 -15.02
C THR A 122 -14.24 -7.91 -16.53
N LEU A 123 -14.49 -6.81 -17.25
CA LEU A 123 -14.40 -6.77 -18.72
C LEU A 123 -12.96 -6.87 -19.23
N GLU A 124 -12.03 -6.23 -18.49
CA GLU A 124 -10.60 -6.23 -18.79
C GLU A 124 -9.81 -6.43 -17.49
N THR A 125 -8.51 -6.72 -17.62
CA THR A 125 -7.65 -6.82 -16.44
C THR A 125 -7.52 -5.46 -15.75
N ALA A 126 -8.08 -5.34 -14.57
CA ALA A 126 -8.03 -4.10 -13.78
C ALA A 126 -6.57 -3.69 -13.51
N PRO A 127 -6.22 -2.39 -13.59
CA PRO A 127 -4.86 -1.89 -13.31
C PRO A 127 -4.34 -2.32 -11.93
N GLY A 128 -5.24 -2.37 -10.93
CA GLY A 128 -4.91 -2.83 -9.59
C GLY A 128 -4.50 -4.31 -9.54
N ALA A 129 -5.12 -5.17 -10.37
CA ALA A 129 -4.79 -6.59 -10.44
C ALA A 129 -3.43 -6.82 -11.11
N SER A 130 -3.17 -6.15 -12.26
CA SER A 130 -1.90 -6.26 -12.99
C SER A 130 -0.70 -5.69 -12.22
N SER A 131 -0.92 -4.68 -11.37
CA SER A 131 0.14 -4.04 -10.59
C SER A 131 0.50 -4.73 -9.27
N ASN A 132 -0.32 -5.68 -8.77
CA ASN A 132 -0.06 -6.31 -7.48
C ASN A 132 1.30 -7.03 -7.41
N MET A 133 1.66 -7.82 -8.43
CA MET A 133 2.94 -8.55 -8.45
C MET A 133 4.16 -7.62 -8.56
N PRO A 134 4.22 -6.66 -9.51
CA PRO A 134 5.31 -5.68 -9.55
C PRO A 134 5.46 -4.89 -8.24
N LEU A 135 4.35 -4.47 -7.63
CA LEU A 135 4.37 -3.74 -6.36
C LEU A 135 4.83 -4.62 -5.19
N LEU A 136 4.46 -5.90 -5.16
CA LEU A 136 4.95 -6.86 -4.16
C LEU A 136 6.48 -7.00 -4.27
N ILE A 137 7.00 -7.21 -5.48
CA ILE A 137 8.45 -7.34 -5.71
C ILE A 137 9.17 -6.06 -5.27
N ALA A 138 8.67 -4.90 -5.69
CA ALA A 138 9.24 -3.61 -5.29
C ALA A 138 9.21 -3.41 -3.76
N ALA A 139 8.10 -3.76 -3.10
CA ALA A 139 7.96 -3.68 -1.66
C ALA A 139 8.98 -4.57 -0.92
N LEU A 140 9.19 -5.81 -1.40
CA LEU A 140 10.16 -6.73 -0.80
C LEU A 140 11.61 -6.24 -0.99
N ILE A 141 11.95 -5.69 -2.16
CA ILE A 141 13.25 -5.08 -2.40
C ILE A 141 13.46 -3.87 -1.46
N MET A 142 12.48 -2.96 -1.38
CA MET A 142 12.56 -1.79 -0.51
C MET A 142 12.57 -2.17 0.97
N LEU A 143 11.84 -3.22 1.36
CA LEU A 143 11.93 -3.80 2.70
C LEU A 143 13.36 -4.27 3.00
N GLY A 144 13.96 -5.05 2.10
CA GLY A 144 15.36 -5.49 2.25
C GLY A 144 16.31 -4.31 2.43
N LEU A 145 16.23 -3.29 1.57
CA LEU A 145 17.04 -2.08 1.65
C LEU A 145 16.77 -1.27 2.94
N SER A 146 15.54 -1.26 3.42
CA SER A 146 15.18 -0.54 4.65
C SER A 146 15.68 -1.25 5.93
N LEU A 147 15.98 -2.53 5.85
CA LEU A 147 16.58 -3.32 6.93
C LEU A 147 18.12 -3.27 6.95
N MET A 148 18.74 -2.79 5.87
CA MET A 148 20.20 -2.63 5.78
C MET A 148 20.62 -1.27 6.35
N PRO A 149 21.58 -1.20 7.29
CA PRO A 149 22.01 0.07 7.85
C PRO A 149 22.55 1.01 6.76
N SER A 150 22.28 2.31 6.90
CA SER A 150 22.88 3.32 6.02
C SER A 150 24.37 3.45 6.29
N LYS A 151 25.21 3.45 5.23
CA LYS A 151 26.67 3.63 5.34
C LYS A 151 27.10 5.06 5.73
N SER A 152 26.19 5.99 5.98
CA SER A 152 26.52 7.39 6.27
C SER A 152 26.62 7.71 7.77
N GLY A 153 27.10 6.77 8.59
CA GLY A 153 27.28 6.93 10.03
C GLY A 153 28.74 6.95 10.54
N ASP A 154 29.74 6.83 9.65
CA ASP A 154 31.17 6.75 10.05
C ASP A 154 32.01 7.95 9.61
N ALA A 155 31.47 9.16 9.67
CA ALA A 155 32.25 10.37 9.43
C ALA A 155 31.81 11.48 10.37
N SER A 156 32.12 11.34 11.67
CA SER A 156 32.39 12.46 12.61
C SER A 156 32.63 11.88 14.01
N ASP A 157 33.85 11.49 14.29
CA ASP A 157 34.49 11.67 15.59
C ASP A 157 35.52 12.77 15.47
#